data_56c9c89b4b8f6930a96a8337ed8c0488
#
_entry.id   56c9c89b4b8f6930a96a8337ed8c0488
#
_cell.length_a   1.000
_cell.length_b   1.000
_cell.length_c   1.000
_cell.angle_alpha   90.00
_cell.angle_beta   90.00
_cell.angle_gamma   90.00
#
_symmetry.space_group_name_H-M   'P 1'
#
loop_
_entity.id
_entity.type
_entity.pdbx_description
1 polymer ?
#
loop_
_entity_poly.entity_id
_entity_poly.type
_entity_poly.pdbx_seq_one_letter_code
_entity_poly.pdbx_strand_id
1 'polypeptide(L)'
;MWVKPNAEMGFLYGNHVAKTGLARMTEGIPQFAGVLVLSASNTPLGFGRAAQSTDRCRDLEPTAIAVLHQADVGEYLREEAELV
;
A
#
# COMPACT_ATOMS: atom_id res chain seq x y z
N MET A 1 -0.38 -6.15 -3.98
CA MET A 1 -0.23 -4.77 -4.49
C MET A 1 1.23 -4.38 -4.50
N TRP A 2 1.72 -3.91 -5.63
CA TRP A 2 3.11 -3.46 -5.77
C TRP A 2 3.12 -1.96 -5.95
N VAL A 3 4.01 -1.29 -5.24
CA VAL A 3 4.12 0.17 -5.28
C VAL A 3 5.38 0.61 -6.00
N LYS A 4 5.31 1.79 -6.61
CA LYS A 4 6.48 2.39 -7.26
C LYS A 4 7.46 2.92 -6.22
N PRO A 5 8.76 3.04 -6.56
CA PRO A 5 9.75 3.53 -5.59
C PRO A 5 9.40 4.87 -4.95
N ASN A 6 8.77 5.77 -5.68
CA ASN A 6 8.37 7.08 -5.15
C ASN A 6 7.23 7.01 -4.13
N ALA A 7 6.50 5.90 -4.05
CA ALA A 7 5.43 5.70 -3.09
C ALA A 7 5.86 4.88 -1.86
N GLU A 8 6.99 4.17 -1.94
CA GLU A 8 7.45 3.31 -0.85
C GLU A 8 7.68 4.09 0.45
N MET A 9 8.41 5.20 0.38
CA MET A 9 8.70 6.00 1.56
C MET A 9 7.43 6.56 2.20
N GLY A 10 6.49 7.05 1.39
CA GLY A 10 5.22 7.52 1.90
C GLY A 10 4.47 6.45 2.66
N PHE A 11 4.43 5.23 2.13
CA PHE A 11 3.77 4.11 2.81
C PHE A 11 4.47 3.77 4.13
N LEU A 12 5.81 3.76 4.15
CA LEU A 12 6.58 3.46 5.36
C LEU A 12 6.45 4.54 6.43
N TYR A 13 6.02 5.75 6.06
CA TYR A 13 5.71 6.82 7.00
C TYR A 13 4.23 6.86 7.40
N GLY A 14 3.45 5.85 7.00
CA GLY A 14 2.05 5.72 7.38
C GLY A 14 1.05 6.34 6.42
N ASN A 15 1.50 6.78 5.25
CA ASN A 15 0.60 7.39 4.26
C ASN A 15 -0.10 6.32 3.43
N HIS A 16 -1.31 6.64 2.96
CA HIS A 16 -2.02 5.80 2.02
C HIS A 16 -1.35 5.84 0.64
N VAL A 17 -1.65 4.84 -0.19
CA VAL A 17 -1.10 4.76 -1.54
C VAL A 17 -2.12 5.26 -2.54
N ALA A 18 -1.76 6.30 -3.30
CA ALA A 18 -2.58 6.79 -4.40
C ALA A 18 -2.42 5.87 -5.62
N LYS A 19 -3.38 5.94 -6.55
CA LYS A 19 -3.32 5.14 -7.78
C LYS A 19 -2.03 5.35 -8.55
N THR A 20 -1.51 6.58 -8.62
CA THR A 20 -0.25 6.87 -9.30
C THR A 20 0.95 6.20 -8.66
N GLY A 21 0.85 5.82 -7.37
CA GLY A 21 1.91 5.12 -6.66
C GLY A 21 1.91 3.60 -6.87
N LEU A 22 0.87 3.06 -7.51
CA LEU A 22 0.80 1.62 -7.80
C LEU A 22 1.58 1.29 -9.04
N ALA A 23 2.49 0.32 -8.92
CA ALA A 23 3.18 -0.26 -10.07
C ALA A 23 2.35 -1.39 -10.68
N ARG A 24 1.67 -2.16 -9.82
CA ARG A 24 0.94 -3.35 -10.24
C ARG A 24 -0.11 -3.73 -9.21
N MET A 25 -1.25 -4.25 -9.66
CA MET A 25 -2.34 -4.71 -8.79
C MET A 25 -2.61 -6.19 -8.99
N THR A 26 -3.00 -6.87 -7.91
CA THR A 26 -3.53 -8.23 -7.98
C THR A 26 -4.95 -8.19 -8.52
N GLU A 27 -5.28 -9.10 -9.42
CA GLU A 27 -6.62 -9.24 -9.98
C GLU A 27 -7.62 -9.78 -8.96
N GLY A 28 -8.88 -9.37 -9.09
CA GLY A 28 -9.99 -9.95 -8.33
C GLY A 28 -10.06 -9.55 -6.86
N ILE A 29 -9.41 -8.48 -6.46
CA ILE A 29 -9.49 -8.00 -5.08
C ILE A 29 -10.76 -7.17 -4.88
N PRO A 30 -11.63 -7.55 -3.92
CA PRO A 30 -12.80 -6.75 -3.61
C PRO A 30 -12.44 -5.51 -2.77
N GLN A 31 -13.35 -4.55 -2.73
CA GLN A 31 -13.20 -3.37 -1.90
C GLN A 31 -13.01 -3.76 -0.42
N PHE A 32 -12.10 -3.08 0.27
CA PHE A 32 -11.76 -3.25 1.68
C PHE A 32 -11.10 -4.59 2.03
N ALA A 33 -10.74 -5.40 1.05
CA ALA A 33 -9.97 -6.62 1.31
C ALA A 33 -8.57 -6.28 1.82
N GLY A 34 -8.04 -7.09 2.73
CA GLY A 34 -6.66 -6.97 3.18
C GLY A 34 -5.69 -7.32 2.05
N VAL A 35 -4.65 -6.51 1.87
CA VAL A 35 -3.66 -6.72 0.81
C VAL A 35 -2.26 -6.56 1.37
N LEU A 36 -1.34 -7.38 0.88
CA LEU A 36 0.08 -7.22 1.17
C LEU A 36 0.65 -6.16 0.23
N VAL A 37 1.38 -5.21 0.80
CA VAL A 37 2.02 -4.14 0.03
C VAL A 37 3.49 -4.48 -0.16
N LEU A 38 3.91 -4.57 -1.41
CA LEU A 38 5.26 -4.97 -1.81
C LEU A 38 5.92 -3.84 -2.61
N SER A 39 7.25 -3.74 -2.49
CA SER A 39 8.02 -2.89 -3.39
C SER A 39 8.01 -3.48 -4.80
N ALA A 40 8.46 -2.70 -5.80
CA ALA A 40 8.59 -3.20 -7.16
C ALA A 40 9.53 -4.41 -7.26
N SER A 41 10.43 -4.59 -6.31
CA SER A 41 11.34 -5.74 -6.23
C SER A 41 10.83 -6.88 -5.34
N ASN A 42 9.53 -6.89 -5.01
CA ASN A 42 8.85 -7.90 -4.18
C ASN A 42 9.29 -7.93 -2.72
N THR A 43 9.84 -6.84 -2.20
CA THR A 43 10.16 -6.75 -0.77
C THR A 43 8.91 -6.34 -0.01
N PRO A 44 8.47 -7.10 1.01
CA PRO A 44 7.30 -6.73 1.79
C PRO A 44 7.51 -5.42 2.55
N LEU A 45 6.59 -4.48 2.40
CA LEU A 45 6.61 -3.19 3.08
C LEU A 45 5.60 -3.13 4.22
N GLY A 46 4.56 -3.94 4.15
CA GLY A 46 3.51 -3.97 5.13
C GLY A 46 2.21 -4.44 4.49
N PHE A 47 1.10 -4.09 5.11
CA PHE A 47 -0.21 -4.43 4.55
C PHE A 47 -1.20 -3.30 4.73
N GLY A 48 -2.26 -3.36 3.94
CA GLY A 48 -3.31 -2.37 3.98
C GLY A 48 -4.63 -2.97 3.55
N ARG A 49 -5.58 -2.11 3.21
CA ARG A 49 -6.86 -2.51 2.64
C ARG A 49 -7.05 -1.85 1.29
N ALA A 50 -7.61 -2.57 0.35
CA ALA A 50 -7.97 -1.99 -0.94
C ALA A 50 -9.07 -0.95 -0.72
N ALA A 51 -8.82 0.30 -1.11
CA ALA A 51 -9.82 1.36 -0.98
C ALA A 51 -10.97 1.13 -1.96
N GLN A 52 -10.68 0.51 -3.10
CA GLN A 52 -11.66 0.12 -4.12
C GLN A 52 -11.32 -1.27 -4.64
N SER A 53 -12.30 -1.95 -5.24
CA SER A 53 -12.03 -3.22 -5.92
C SER A 53 -11.04 -3.01 -7.08
N THR A 54 -10.38 -4.09 -7.51
CA THR A 54 -9.43 -4.01 -8.63
C THR A 54 -10.07 -3.43 -9.88
N ASP A 55 -11.31 -3.84 -10.17
CA ASP A 55 -12.03 -3.35 -11.36
C ASP A 55 -12.30 -1.86 -11.30
N ARG A 56 -12.71 -1.35 -10.14
CA ARG A 56 -12.96 0.09 -9.94
C ARG A 56 -11.67 0.89 -9.89
N CYS A 57 -10.60 0.30 -9.38
CA CYS A 57 -9.32 0.98 -9.27
C CYS A 57 -8.78 1.43 -10.63
N ARG A 58 -9.10 0.70 -11.69
CA ARG A 58 -8.70 1.05 -13.05
C ARG A 58 -9.30 2.37 -13.53
N ASP A 59 -10.48 2.71 -13.01
CA ASP A 59 -11.22 3.92 -13.40
C ASP A 59 -10.99 5.09 -12.44
N LEU A 60 -10.18 4.92 -11.40
CA LEU A 60 -9.90 5.98 -10.45
C LEU A 60 -9.02 7.06 -11.06
N GLU A 61 -9.22 8.28 -10.57
CA GLU A 61 -8.30 9.39 -10.87
C GLU A 61 -6.91 9.10 -10.33
N PRO A 62 -5.85 9.63 -10.96
CA PRO A 62 -4.48 9.36 -10.52
C PRO A 62 -4.19 9.71 -9.07
N THR A 63 -4.85 10.73 -8.52
CA THR A 63 -4.66 11.18 -7.14
C THR A 63 -5.55 10.47 -6.14
N ALA A 64 -6.48 9.62 -6.58
CA ALA A 64 -7.39 8.90 -5.70
C ALA A 64 -6.62 7.82 -4.92
N ILE A 65 -7.04 7.60 -3.67
CA ILE A 65 -6.41 6.57 -2.82
C ILE A 65 -6.81 5.19 -3.32
N ALA A 66 -5.81 4.36 -3.59
CA ALA A 66 -6.03 2.98 -4.03
C ALA A 66 -5.85 1.97 -2.90
N VAL A 67 -4.92 2.22 -1.98
CA VAL A 67 -4.66 1.34 -0.83
C VAL A 67 -4.64 2.17 0.45
N LEU A 68 -5.44 1.75 1.43
CA LEU A 68 -5.44 2.36 2.76
C LEU A 68 -4.34 1.72 3.60
N HIS A 69 -3.51 2.54 4.21
CA HIS A 69 -2.45 2.07 5.09
C HIS A 69 -3.03 1.40 6.35
N GLN A 70 -2.47 0.26 6.74
CA GLN A 70 -2.82 -0.42 7.99
C GLN A 70 -1.58 -0.59 8.86
N ALA A 71 -0.52 -1.23 8.33
CA ALA A 71 0.72 -1.41 9.05
C ALA A 71 1.88 -1.47 8.08
N ASP A 72 3.07 -1.09 8.54
CA ASP A 72 4.29 -1.14 7.73
C ASP A 72 5.47 -1.57 8.60
N VAL A 73 6.57 -1.97 7.95
CA VAL A 73 7.78 -2.40 8.67
C VAL A 73 8.45 -1.24 9.41
N GLY A 74 8.30 0.00 8.91
CA GLY A 74 8.79 1.18 9.60
C GLY A 74 8.09 1.40 10.94
N GLU A 75 6.80 1.17 11.00
CA GLU A 75 6.03 1.25 12.24
C GLU A 75 6.49 0.20 13.25
N TYR A 76 6.66 -1.03 12.81
CA TYR A 76 7.17 -2.11 13.65
C TYR A 76 8.54 -1.76 14.24
N LEU A 77 9.45 -1.27 13.40
CA LEU A 77 10.79 -0.89 13.84
C LEU A 77 10.77 0.30 14.81
N ARG A 78 9.87 1.26 14.61
CA ARG A 78 9.72 2.39 15.52
C ARG A 78 9.21 1.94 16.89
N GLU A 79 8.23 1.05 16.94
CA GLU A 79 7.69 0.51 18.19
C GLU A 79 8.74 -0.32 18.94
N GLU A 80 9.50 -1.14 18.22
CA GLU A 80 10.59 -1.92 18.81
C GLU A 80 11.64 -1.02 19.44
N ALA A 81 12.00 0.08 18.81
CA ALA A 81 12.94 1.03 19.35
C ALA A 81 12.44 1.70 20.63
N GLU A 82 11.16 1.93 20.76
CA GLU A 82 10.53 2.52 21.94
C GLU A 82 10.50 1.55 23.12
N LEU A 83 10.47 0.27 22.88
CA LEU A 83 10.43 -0.75 23.92
C LEU A 83 11.80 -1.00 24.58
N VAL A 84 12.84 -0.48 23.99
CA VAL A 84 14.18 -0.56 24.49
C VAL A 84 14.55 0.70 25.26
#